data_3fd7190fb03e9a3534aafad993c9d887
#
_entry.id   3fd7190fb03e9a3534aafad993c9d887
#
_cell.length_a   1.000
_cell.length_b   1.000
_cell.length_c   1.000
_cell.angle_alpha   90.00
_cell.angle_beta   90.00
_cell.angle_gamma   90.00
#
_symmetry.space_group_name_H-M   'P 1'
#
loop_
_entity.id
_entity.type
_entity.pdbx_description
1 polymer ?
#
loop_
_entity_poly.entity_id
_entity_poly.type
_entity_poly.pdbx_seq_one_letter_code
_entity_poly.pdbx_strand_id
1 'polypeptide(L)'
;MSYPILYSAAETEYKTQGLGVLSDAITCKISEERNASYDLEMVYPVTGIHYDKIQLSCQILATPADSETPQPFRIRKISKPIGGKVTVYADHDSYRLSYTPVMPFKASSCAEALQGLVDHAAEDCPYTVYTDKSVTAEYNQTEPASFRLRLAGTSGSILDLYGPGDFKFDRHKISFLAHRGEDRGVVIEYGKN
;
A
#
# COMPACT_ATOMS: atom_id res chain seq x y z
N MET A 1 -9.83 -1.76 -18.91
CA MET A 1 -8.66 -2.14 -18.09
C MET A 1 -7.45 -1.39 -18.61
N SER A 2 -6.73 -0.70 -17.77
CA SER A 2 -5.46 -0.06 -18.14
C SER A 2 -4.32 -1.06 -17.97
N TYR A 3 -3.36 -1.06 -18.90
CA TYR A 3 -2.13 -1.84 -18.74
C TYR A 3 -1.27 -1.27 -17.60
N PRO A 4 -0.53 -2.12 -16.88
CA PRO A 4 0.42 -1.64 -15.88
C PRO A 4 1.57 -0.87 -16.54
N ILE A 5 2.15 0.09 -15.84
CA ILE A 5 3.24 0.94 -16.32
C ILE A 5 4.46 0.73 -15.44
N LEU A 6 5.62 0.53 -16.06
CA LEU A 6 6.90 0.37 -15.37
C LEU A 6 7.55 1.73 -15.14
N TYR A 7 7.99 1.97 -13.92
CA TYR A 7 8.72 3.16 -13.52
C TYR A 7 10.07 2.82 -12.88
N SER A 8 10.96 3.79 -12.85
CA SER A 8 12.24 3.68 -12.15
C SER A 8 12.04 3.56 -10.63
N ALA A 9 13.08 3.11 -9.93
CA ALA A 9 13.07 3.00 -8.47
C ALA A 9 12.87 4.36 -7.75
N ALA A 10 13.27 5.47 -8.40
CA ALA A 10 13.24 6.82 -7.85
C ALA A 10 11.97 7.61 -8.21
N GLU A 11 11.03 7.03 -8.96
CA GLU A 11 9.79 7.72 -9.35
C GLU A 11 8.88 7.98 -8.16
N THR A 12 8.28 9.16 -8.10
CA THR A 12 7.37 9.57 -7.01
C THR A 12 6.08 10.21 -7.52
N GLU A 13 6.03 10.70 -8.74
CA GLU A 13 4.90 11.50 -9.25
C GLU A 13 3.98 10.75 -10.21
N TYR A 14 4.50 9.75 -10.94
CA TYR A 14 3.76 8.90 -11.90
C TYR A 14 2.97 9.70 -12.96
N LYS A 15 3.54 10.82 -13.44
CA LYS A 15 2.90 11.73 -14.42
C LYS A 15 3.20 11.38 -15.87
N THR A 16 4.14 10.47 -16.11
CA THR A 16 4.60 10.07 -17.45
C THR A 16 4.25 8.62 -17.74
N GLN A 17 4.66 8.10 -18.91
CA GLN A 17 4.60 6.68 -19.19
C GLN A 17 5.82 5.89 -18.65
N GLY A 18 6.62 6.51 -17.80
CA GLY A 18 7.77 5.90 -17.13
C GLY A 18 8.76 5.27 -18.10
N LEU A 19 9.22 4.05 -17.76
CA LEU A 19 10.11 3.23 -18.58
C LEU A 19 9.36 2.52 -19.73
N GLY A 20 8.03 2.42 -19.60
CA GLY A 20 7.15 1.86 -20.64
C GLY A 20 5.90 1.19 -20.10
N VAL A 21 4.93 1.05 -20.99
CA VAL A 21 3.67 0.34 -20.73
C VAL A 21 3.91 -1.16 -20.89
N LEU A 22 3.55 -1.94 -19.87
CA LEU A 22 3.76 -3.40 -19.86
C LEU A 22 2.60 -4.12 -20.55
N SER A 23 2.34 -3.77 -21.82
CA SER A 23 1.26 -4.35 -22.64
C SER A 23 1.41 -5.84 -22.89
N ASP A 24 2.65 -6.36 -22.83
CA ASP A 24 2.96 -7.78 -23.05
C ASP A 24 2.75 -8.64 -21.79
N ALA A 25 2.32 -8.03 -20.68
CA ALA A 25 2.02 -8.77 -19.46
C ALA A 25 0.93 -9.83 -19.72
N ILE A 26 1.26 -11.09 -19.43
CA ILE A 26 0.35 -12.24 -19.61
C ILE A 26 -0.74 -12.21 -18.55
N THR A 27 -0.34 -11.92 -17.30
CA THR A 27 -1.22 -11.68 -16.16
C THR A 27 -0.64 -10.57 -15.30
N CYS A 28 -1.53 -9.79 -14.67
CA CYS A 28 -1.18 -8.86 -13.61
C CYS A 28 -2.30 -8.90 -12.57
N LYS A 29 -2.01 -9.48 -11.41
CA LYS A 29 -2.96 -9.68 -10.33
C LYS A 29 -2.52 -8.84 -9.13
N ILE A 30 -3.45 -8.05 -8.60
CA ILE A 30 -3.30 -7.32 -7.34
C ILE A 30 -4.14 -8.05 -6.29
N SER A 31 -3.57 -8.24 -5.12
CA SER A 31 -4.24 -8.84 -3.97
C SER A 31 -4.05 -7.92 -2.77
N GLU A 32 -5.16 -7.55 -2.13
CA GLU A 32 -5.16 -6.76 -0.91
C GLU A 32 -5.94 -7.51 0.17
N GLU A 33 -5.33 -7.68 1.33
CA GLU A 33 -5.94 -8.23 2.52
C GLU A 33 -6.15 -7.13 3.56
N ARG A 34 -7.29 -7.18 4.24
CA ARG A 34 -7.66 -6.20 5.26
C ARG A 34 -6.57 -6.09 6.34
N ASN A 35 -5.99 -4.89 6.49
CA ASN A 35 -4.92 -4.57 7.44
C ASN A 35 -3.69 -5.49 7.36
N ALA A 36 -3.47 -6.17 6.25
CA ALA A 36 -2.41 -7.15 6.06
C ALA A 36 -1.63 -6.93 4.76
N SER A 37 -1.64 -7.90 3.84
CA SER A 37 -0.84 -7.84 2.61
C SER A 37 -1.48 -6.96 1.54
N TYR A 38 -0.64 -6.32 0.72
CA TYR A 38 -1.06 -5.56 -0.46
C TYR A 38 0.01 -5.75 -1.53
N ASP A 39 -0.20 -6.74 -2.40
CA ASP A 39 0.82 -7.30 -3.27
C ASP A 39 0.37 -7.34 -4.73
N LEU A 40 1.35 -7.32 -5.64
CA LEU A 40 1.15 -7.53 -7.06
C LEU A 40 1.99 -8.71 -7.54
N GLU A 41 1.35 -9.61 -8.29
CA GLU A 41 2.00 -10.67 -9.04
C GLU A 41 1.74 -10.50 -10.53
N MET A 42 2.82 -10.44 -11.32
CA MET A 42 2.74 -10.30 -12.78
C MET A 42 3.56 -11.37 -13.47
N VAL A 43 2.99 -12.00 -14.49
CA VAL A 43 3.72 -12.89 -15.41
C VAL A 43 4.04 -12.13 -16.68
N TYR A 44 5.32 -12.10 -17.05
CA TYR A 44 5.82 -11.35 -18.19
C TYR A 44 6.71 -12.21 -19.11
N PRO A 45 6.57 -12.15 -20.46
CA PRO A 45 7.40 -12.92 -21.37
C PRO A 45 8.82 -12.34 -21.47
N VAL A 46 9.83 -13.20 -21.57
CA VAL A 46 11.23 -12.75 -21.78
C VAL A 46 11.46 -12.07 -23.12
N THR A 47 10.55 -12.25 -24.07
CA THR A 47 10.55 -11.59 -25.38
C THR A 47 9.77 -10.28 -25.39
N GLY A 48 9.15 -9.90 -24.28
CA GLY A 48 8.39 -8.65 -24.18
C GLY A 48 9.27 -7.42 -24.31
N ILE A 49 8.72 -6.35 -24.90
CA ILE A 49 9.45 -5.12 -25.27
C ILE A 49 10.22 -4.48 -24.11
N HIS A 50 9.70 -4.62 -22.89
CA HIS A 50 10.30 -3.99 -21.70
C HIS A 50 10.92 -4.98 -20.72
N TYR A 51 11.16 -6.23 -21.13
CA TYR A 51 11.69 -7.26 -20.23
C TYR A 51 13.06 -6.87 -19.62
N ASP A 52 13.95 -6.30 -20.39
CA ASP A 52 15.28 -5.83 -19.98
C ASP A 52 15.24 -4.71 -18.94
N LYS A 53 14.13 -3.95 -18.89
CA LYS A 53 13.91 -2.85 -17.94
C LYS A 53 13.27 -3.30 -16.63
N ILE A 54 12.70 -4.52 -16.57
CA ILE A 54 12.10 -5.06 -15.36
C ILE A 54 13.22 -5.47 -14.40
N GLN A 55 13.46 -4.65 -13.39
CA GLN A 55 14.57 -4.83 -12.44
C GLN A 55 14.05 -4.71 -11.00
N LEU A 56 14.83 -5.26 -10.05
CA LEU A 56 14.54 -5.09 -8.62
C LEU A 56 14.48 -3.60 -8.26
N SER A 57 13.61 -3.27 -7.34
CA SER A 57 13.31 -1.92 -6.87
C SER A 57 12.59 -1.01 -7.88
N CYS A 58 12.50 -1.33 -9.17
CA CYS A 58 11.59 -0.65 -10.10
C CYS A 58 10.15 -0.76 -9.59
N GLN A 59 9.30 0.14 -10.06
CA GLN A 59 7.92 0.22 -9.61
C GLN A 59 6.96 -0.11 -10.76
N ILE A 60 5.92 -0.86 -10.45
CA ILE A 60 4.81 -1.14 -11.36
C ILE A 60 3.62 -0.33 -10.87
N LEU A 61 3.14 0.60 -11.69
CA LEU A 61 1.91 1.33 -11.44
C LEU A 61 0.75 0.54 -12.05
N ALA A 62 -0.19 0.09 -11.22
CA ALA A 62 -1.33 -0.71 -11.66
C ALA A 62 -2.60 -0.35 -10.87
N THR A 63 -3.77 -0.49 -11.51
CA THR A 63 -5.05 -0.08 -10.91
C THR A 63 -5.73 -1.29 -10.27
N PRO A 64 -5.95 -1.28 -8.93
CA PRO A 64 -6.76 -2.29 -8.24
C PRO A 64 -8.21 -2.29 -8.75
N ALA A 65 -8.90 -3.43 -8.61
CA ALA A 65 -10.27 -3.58 -9.09
C ALA A 65 -11.30 -2.69 -8.35
N ASP A 66 -11.01 -2.37 -7.09
CA ASP A 66 -11.84 -1.55 -6.20
C ASP A 66 -11.41 -0.08 -6.11
N SER A 67 -10.47 0.34 -6.95
CA SER A 67 -9.93 1.70 -6.96
C SER A 67 -9.89 2.27 -8.38
N GLU A 68 -10.15 3.55 -8.51
CA GLU A 68 -9.92 4.30 -9.76
C GLU A 68 -8.50 4.85 -9.84
N THR A 69 -7.81 4.93 -8.70
CA THR A 69 -6.46 5.47 -8.61
C THR A 69 -5.43 4.36 -8.78
N PRO A 70 -4.54 4.45 -9.77
CA PRO A 70 -3.43 3.50 -9.92
C PRO A 70 -2.49 3.55 -8.70
N GLN A 71 -2.08 2.38 -8.21
CA GLN A 71 -1.22 2.23 -7.05
C GLN A 71 0.18 1.77 -7.44
N PRO A 72 1.24 2.27 -6.78
CA PRO A 72 2.62 1.87 -7.05
C PRO A 72 3.00 0.60 -6.27
N PHE A 73 3.56 -0.38 -6.98
CA PHE A 73 4.09 -1.62 -6.42
C PHE A 73 5.58 -1.75 -6.73
N ARG A 74 6.39 -1.89 -5.71
CA ARG A 74 7.85 -2.01 -5.82
C ARG A 74 8.28 -3.46 -6.00
N ILE A 75 9.02 -3.74 -7.06
CA ILE A 75 9.49 -5.09 -7.39
C ILE A 75 10.50 -5.56 -6.35
N ARG A 76 10.15 -6.64 -5.63
CA ARG A 76 11.01 -7.27 -4.62
C ARG A 76 11.65 -8.56 -5.08
N LYS A 77 11.04 -9.24 -6.06
CA LYS A 77 11.53 -10.53 -6.55
C LYS A 77 11.14 -10.75 -8.01
N ILE A 78 12.05 -11.30 -8.78
CA ILE A 78 11.82 -11.77 -10.14
C ILE A 78 12.26 -13.23 -10.18
N SER A 79 11.41 -14.13 -10.67
CA SER A 79 11.75 -15.55 -10.81
C SER A 79 12.80 -15.76 -11.91
N LYS A 80 13.49 -16.90 -11.87
CA LYS A 80 14.23 -17.36 -13.06
C LYS A 80 13.25 -17.62 -14.20
N PRO A 81 13.67 -17.43 -15.47
CA PRO A 81 12.83 -17.74 -16.62
C PRO A 81 12.45 -19.23 -16.66
N ILE A 82 11.16 -19.51 -16.80
CA ILE A 82 10.61 -20.84 -17.00
C ILE A 82 9.62 -20.79 -18.17
N GLY A 83 9.82 -21.62 -19.17
CA GLY A 83 8.95 -21.62 -20.38
C GLY A 83 8.89 -20.28 -21.09
N GLY A 84 9.99 -19.51 -21.13
CA GLY A 84 10.05 -18.20 -21.77
C GLY A 84 9.34 -17.07 -21.01
N LYS A 85 9.03 -17.26 -19.72
CA LYS A 85 8.32 -16.29 -18.89
C LYS A 85 9.01 -16.13 -17.55
N VAL A 86 8.83 -14.95 -16.93
CA VAL A 86 9.20 -14.67 -15.52
C VAL A 86 7.97 -14.31 -14.73
N THR A 87 7.99 -14.60 -13.44
CA THR A 87 7.02 -14.08 -12.48
C THR A 87 7.67 -12.95 -11.68
N VAL A 88 7.04 -11.80 -11.69
CA VAL A 88 7.45 -10.61 -10.96
C VAL A 88 6.57 -10.46 -9.74
N TYR A 89 7.18 -10.34 -8.57
CA TYR A 89 6.51 -10.11 -7.29
C TYR A 89 6.85 -8.70 -6.82
N ALA A 90 5.83 -7.93 -6.49
CA ALA A 90 5.98 -6.57 -6.03
C ALA A 90 5.05 -6.29 -4.85
N ASP A 91 5.55 -5.53 -3.87
CA ASP A 91 4.78 -5.09 -2.71
C ASP A 91 4.34 -3.64 -2.93
N HIS A 92 3.17 -3.28 -2.43
CA HIS A 92 2.70 -1.89 -2.46
C HIS A 92 3.73 -0.95 -1.82
N ASP A 93 3.92 0.25 -2.35
CA ASP A 93 4.98 1.17 -1.89
C ASP A 93 4.89 1.52 -0.40
N SER A 94 3.71 1.39 0.24
CA SER A 94 3.53 1.54 1.69
C SER A 94 4.39 0.60 2.55
N TYR A 95 4.93 -0.49 1.99
CA TYR A 95 5.85 -1.37 2.71
C TYR A 95 7.18 -0.67 3.08
N ARG A 96 7.52 0.43 2.42
CA ARG A 96 8.66 1.29 2.82
C ARG A 96 8.52 1.82 4.23
N LEU A 97 7.31 2.02 4.70
CA LEU A 97 7.02 2.42 6.08
C LEU A 97 7.52 1.43 7.14
N SER A 98 7.81 0.18 6.75
CA SER A 98 8.48 -0.79 7.63
C SER A 98 9.92 -0.43 7.96
N TYR A 99 10.55 0.39 7.11
CA TYR A 99 11.94 0.84 7.25
C TYR A 99 12.03 2.31 7.70
N THR A 100 10.91 3.00 7.87
CA THR A 100 10.85 4.39 8.35
C THR A 100 10.68 4.38 9.86
N PRO A 101 11.72 4.73 10.65
CA PRO A 101 11.60 4.84 12.10
C PRO A 101 10.72 6.05 12.47
N VAL A 102 9.92 5.89 13.50
CA VAL A 102 9.17 6.98 14.14
C VAL A 102 9.71 7.18 15.55
N MET A 103 10.04 8.42 15.88
CA MET A 103 10.55 8.79 17.19
C MET A 103 9.43 8.83 18.24
N PRO A 104 9.76 8.71 19.53
CA PRO A 104 8.77 8.75 20.62
C PRO A 104 7.94 10.04 20.61
N PHE A 105 6.63 9.90 20.81
CA PHE A 105 5.72 11.04 21.00
C PHE A 105 4.45 10.62 21.74
N LYS A 106 3.62 11.62 22.09
CA LYS A 106 2.31 11.44 22.70
C LYS A 106 1.24 12.14 21.89
N ALA A 107 0.03 11.58 21.91
CA ALA A 107 -1.15 12.19 21.33
C ALA A 107 -2.40 11.82 22.14
N SER A 108 -3.47 12.60 21.99
CA SER A 108 -4.71 12.46 22.77
C SER A 108 -5.88 11.92 21.96
N SER A 109 -5.72 11.82 20.65
CA SER A 109 -6.75 11.36 19.71
C SER A 109 -6.18 10.55 18.56
N CYS A 110 -7.03 9.80 17.88
CA CYS A 110 -6.65 9.02 16.70
C CYS A 110 -6.05 9.90 15.60
N ALA A 111 -6.64 11.06 15.33
CA ALA A 111 -6.15 11.98 14.29
C ALA A 111 -4.76 12.55 14.64
N GLU A 112 -4.57 13.00 15.89
CA GLU A 112 -3.27 13.48 16.37
C GLU A 112 -2.22 12.37 16.36
N ALA A 113 -2.59 11.14 16.74
CA ALA A 113 -1.67 10.02 16.75
C ALA A 113 -1.21 9.66 15.31
N LEU A 114 -2.14 9.62 14.35
CA LEU A 114 -1.79 9.40 12.95
C LEU A 114 -0.89 10.51 12.39
N GLN A 115 -1.22 11.79 12.65
CA GLN A 115 -0.42 12.92 12.21
C GLN A 115 0.96 12.88 12.87
N GLY A 116 1.00 12.56 14.17
CA GLY A 116 2.25 12.42 14.92
C GLY A 116 3.19 11.35 14.36
N LEU A 117 2.68 10.26 13.75
CA LEU A 117 3.53 9.29 13.05
C LEU A 117 4.29 9.92 11.88
N VAL A 118 3.66 10.83 11.15
CA VAL A 118 4.28 11.55 10.03
C VAL A 118 5.28 12.58 10.55
N ASP A 119 4.86 13.40 11.52
CA ASP A 119 5.64 14.52 12.06
C ASP A 119 6.90 14.07 12.81
N HIS A 120 6.87 12.85 13.40
CA HIS A 120 7.99 12.28 14.15
C HIS A 120 8.72 11.17 13.39
N ALA A 121 8.46 11.01 12.09
CA ALA A 121 9.28 10.15 11.25
C ALA A 121 10.73 10.65 11.23
N ALA A 122 11.70 9.74 11.34
CA ALA A 122 13.13 10.09 11.38
C ALA A 122 13.67 10.60 10.04
N GLU A 123 12.93 10.39 8.96
CA GLU A 123 13.23 10.84 7.60
C GLU A 123 12.01 11.58 7.04
N ASP A 124 12.21 12.34 5.97
CA ASP A 124 11.12 12.99 5.26
C ASP A 124 10.07 11.96 4.80
N CYS A 125 8.85 12.13 5.32
CA CYS A 125 7.75 11.20 5.13
C CYS A 125 6.70 11.85 4.23
N PRO A 126 6.60 11.45 2.94
CA PRO A 126 5.71 12.09 1.99
C PRO A 126 4.24 11.73 2.17
N TYR A 127 3.90 11.01 3.25
CA TYR A 127 2.54 10.55 3.47
C TYR A 127 1.67 11.62 4.12
N THR A 128 0.44 11.69 3.65
CA THR A 128 -0.66 12.40 4.33
C THR A 128 -1.54 11.38 5.05
N VAL A 129 -2.19 11.79 6.12
CA VAL A 129 -3.02 10.90 6.92
C VAL A 129 -4.44 11.43 7.05
N TYR A 130 -5.39 10.51 7.23
CA TYR A 130 -6.79 10.82 7.45
C TYR A 130 -7.45 9.76 8.33
N THR A 131 -8.42 10.15 9.13
CA THR A 131 -9.32 9.23 9.84
C THR A 131 -10.71 9.84 9.98
N ASP A 132 -11.73 8.99 9.91
CA ASP A 132 -13.12 9.32 10.26
C ASP A 132 -13.45 8.98 11.72
N LYS A 133 -12.46 8.47 12.46
CA LYS A 133 -12.66 8.04 13.85
C LYS A 133 -12.50 9.22 14.82
N SER A 134 -13.48 9.40 15.66
CA SER A 134 -13.49 10.41 16.73
C SER A 134 -13.07 9.87 18.10
N VAL A 135 -12.47 8.68 18.14
CA VAL A 135 -12.05 8.03 19.39
C VAL A 135 -10.89 8.80 20.03
N THR A 136 -11.05 9.14 21.29
CA THR A 136 -10.02 9.76 22.12
C THR A 136 -9.44 8.72 23.07
N ALA A 137 -8.14 8.47 22.94
CA ALA A 137 -7.36 7.63 23.85
C ALA A 137 -5.92 8.14 23.84
N GLU A 138 -5.23 8.01 24.98
CA GLU A 138 -3.84 8.42 25.07
C GLU A 138 -2.95 7.47 24.25
N TYR A 139 -2.32 8.03 23.22
CA TYR A 139 -1.23 7.38 22.50
C TYR A 139 0.09 7.83 23.13
N ASN A 140 0.85 6.88 23.66
CA ASN A 140 2.11 7.16 24.32
C ASN A 140 3.18 6.15 23.90
N GLN A 141 4.09 6.59 23.06
CA GLN A 141 5.20 5.77 22.60
C GLN A 141 6.51 6.31 23.17
N THR A 142 7.22 5.48 23.88
CA THR A 142 8.44 5.83 24.62
C THR A 142 9.71 5.38 23.91
N GLU A 143 9.60 4.52 22.88
CA GLU A 143 10.71 3.97 22.14
C GLU A 143 10.52 4.15 20.65
N PRO A 144 11.59 4.32 19.86
CA PRO A 144 11.49 4.33 18.40
C PRO A 144 11.01 2.97 17.86
N ALA A 145 10.15 2.99 16.84
CA ALA A 145 9.78 1.79 16.10
C ALA A 145 9.41 2.15 14.65
N SER A 146 9.30 1.15 13.77
CA SER A 146 8.91 1.43 12.40
C SER A 146 7.49 1.99 12.31
N PHE A 147 7.27 2.87 11.37
CA PHE A 147 5.96 3.48 11.12
C PHE A 147 4.87 2.40 10.95
N ARG A 148 5.16 1.34 10.19
CA ARG A 148 4.21 0.26 9.94
C ARG A 148 3.81 -0.48 11.23
N LEU A 149 4.76 -0.76 12.13
CA LEU A 149 4.46 -1.35 13.43
C LEU A 149 3.60 -0.44 14.30
N ARG A 150 3.77 0.88 14.16
CA ARG A 150 2.94 1.86 14.87
C ARG A 150 1.51 1.94 14.33
N LEU A 151 1.30 1.63 13.05
CA LEU A 151 -0.06 1.51 12.50
C LEU A 151 -0.77 0.26 13.04
N ALA A 152 -0.13 -0.91 12.93
CA ALA A 152 -0.72 -2.19 13.35
C ALA A 152 0.36 -3.23 13.65
N GLY A 153 0.01 -4.24 14.46
CA GLY A 153 0.86 -5.42 14.70
C GLY A 153 1.53 -5.46 16.06
N THR A 154 1.37 -4.42 16.89
CA THR A 154 1.88 -4.38 18.27
C THR A 154 0.85 -3.79 19.21
N SER A 155 0.95 -4.12 20.51
CA SER A 155 0.20 -3.44 21.54
C SER A 155 0.53 -1.95 21.55
N GLY A 156 -0.49 -1.10 21.72
CA GLY A 156 -0.35 0.35 21.67
C GLY A 156 -0.21 0.93 20.25
N SER A 157 -0.37 0.13 19.18
CA SER A 157 -0.48 0.65 17.81
C SER A 157 -1.80 1.40 17.58
N ILE A 158 -1.90 2.12 16.48
CA ILE A 158 -3.14 2.84 16.09
C ILE A 158 -4.33 1.87 16.05
N LEU A 159 -4.17 0.71 15.41
CA LEU A 159 -5.25 -0.28 15.34
C LEU A 159 -5.64 -0.85 16.70
N ASP A 160 -4.67 -1.08 17.59
CA ASP A 160 -4.90 -1.62 18.93
C ASP A 160 -5.65 -0.62 19.82
N LEU A 161 -5.24 0.65 19.81
CA LEU A 161 -5.81 1.69 20.66
C LEU A 161 -7.15 2.23 20.15
N TYR A 162 -7.27 2.42 18.83
CA TYR A 162 -8.41 3.10 18.22
C TYR A 162 -9.27 2.17 17.36
N GLY A 163 -8.94 0.86 17.29
CA GLY A 163 -9.70 -0.15 16.54
C GLY A 163 -11.14 -0.34 17.05
N PRO A 164 -11.95 -1.21 16.42
CA PRO A 164 -11.69 -1.81 15.10
C PRO A 164 -11.73 -0.76 13.99
N GLY A 165 -11.05 -1.05 12.88
CA GLY A 165 -11.02 -0.17 11.72
C GLY A 165 -10.16 -0.74 10.60
N ASP A 166 -10.16 -0.04 9.47
CA ASP A 166 -9.50 -0.47 8.25
C ASP A 166 -8.50 0.57 7.77
N PHE A 167 -7.27 0.14 7.52
CA PHE A 167 -6.33 0.97 6.79
C PHE A 167 -6.61 0.90 5.28
N LYS A 168 -6.62 2.07 4.65
CA LYS A 168 -6.60 2.23 3.20
C LYS A 168 -5.35 3.00 2.81
N PHE A 169 -4.57 2.42 1.91
CA PHE A 169 -3.41 3.07 1.31
C PHE A 169 -3.80 3.52 -0.10
N ASP A 170 -3.66 4.81 -0.39
CA ASP A 170 -3.90 5.39 -1.70
C ASP A 170 -2.70 6.25 -2.06
N ARG A 171 -1.74 5.66 -2.78
CA ARG A 171 -0.40 6.26 -3.01
C ARG A 171 0.22 6.70 -1.68
N HIS A 172 0.45 8.00 -1.52
CA HIS A 172 1.03 8.60 -0.31
C HIS A 172 -0.04 9.11 0.67
N LYS A 173 -1.26 8.54 0.63
CA LYS A 173 -2.31 8.81 1.62
C LYS A 173 -2.61 7.55 2.41
N ILE A 174 -2.57 7.67 3.74
CA ILE A 174 -2.97 6.62 4.67
C ILE A 174 -4.27 7.06 5.32
N SER A 175 -5.33 6.27 5.14
CA SER A 175 -6.60 6.51 5.82
C SER A 175 -6.88 5.38 6.80
N PHE A 176 -7.24 5.71 8.04
CA PHE A 176 -7.72 4.76 9.03
C PHE A 176 -9.22 4.99 9.24
N LEU A 177 -10.04 4.09 8.74
CA LEU A 177 -11.47 4.24 8.60
C LEU A 177 -12.22 3.29 9.54
N ALA A 178 -13.40 3.69 10.02
CA ALA A 178 -14.28 2.80 10.75
C ALA A 178 -14.71 1.62 9.85
N HIS A 179 -14.98 1.90 8.59
CA HIS A 179 -15.33 0.91 7.56
C HIS A 179 -14.77 1.32 6.20
N ARG A 180 -14.29 0.34 5.41
CA ARG A 180 -14.04 0.52 3.98
C ARG A 180 -15.28 0.06 3.21
N GLY A 181 -15.79 0.92 2.35
CA GLY A 181 -16.96 0.65 1.52
C GLY A 181 -18.18 1.47 1.92
N GLU A 182 -19.16 1.46 1.03
CA GLU A 182 -20.44 2.16 1.21
C GLU A 182 -21.54 1.13 1.41
N ASP A 183 -22.44 1.41 2.33
CA ASP A 183 -23.71 0.67 2.41
C ASP A 183 -24.58 1.09 1.22
N ARG A 184 -24.70 0.20 0.25
CA ARG A 184 -25.54 0.41 -0.95
C ARG A 184 -26.96 -0.11 -0.76
N GLY A 185 -27.38 -0.43 0.47
CA GLY A 185 -28.72 -0.91 0.78
C GLY A 185 -29.04 -2.29 0.18
N VAL A 186 -28.04 -3.08 -0.19
CA VAL A 186 -28.26 -4.45 -0.66
C VAL A 186 -28.42 -5.37 0.54
N VAL A 187 -29.65 -5.91 0.71
CA VAL A 187 -29.95 -6.89 1.74
C VAL A 187 -29.95 -8.28 1.11
N ILE A 188 -29.11 -9.17 1.63
CA ILE A 188 -29.10 -10.58 1.24
C ILE A 188 -29.94 -11.33 2.28
N GLU A 189 -31.12 -11.83 1.85
CA GLU A 189 -31.99 -12.68 2.68
C GLU A 189 -31.86 -14.13 2.27
N TYR A 190 -31.64 -15.02 3.24
CA TYR A 190 -31.57 -16.46 2.99
C TYR A 190 -32.85 -16.97 2.33
N GLY A 191 -32.71 -17.62 1.17
CA GLY A 191 -33.83 -18.21 0.43
C GLY A 191 -34.68 -17.24 -0.40
N LYS A 192 -34.27 -15.96 -0.53
CA LYS A 192 -34.97 -14.95 -1.34
C LYS A 192 -34.15 -14.33 -2.46
N ASN A 193 -32.88 -14.61 -2.55
CA ASN A 193 -31.95 -14.09 -3.59
C ASN A 193 -31.36 -15.23 -4.41
#